data_c10f8776d7fb0b8024d6d651eb5c927a
#
_entry.id   c10f8776d7fb0b8024d6d651eb5c927a
#
_cell.length_a   1.000
_cell.length_b   1.000
_cell.length_c   1.000
_cell.angle_alpha   90.00
_cell.angle_beta   90.00
_cell.angle_gamma   90.00
#
_symmetry.space_group_name_H-M   'P 1'
#
loop_
_entity.id
_entity.type
_entity.pdbx_description
1 polymer ?
#
loop_
_entity_poly.entity_id
_entity_poly.type
_entity_poly.pdbx_seq_one_letter_code
_entity_poly.pdbx_strand_id
1 'polypeptide(L)'
;MLAINLAMLAFLPSLLFLAFWHRATAEDLGSCFMVTSSGRTISLGKLCGVTPPDNGVFRVPIKRRIGKTPVIDVTFNQRQTFEMILDTGASSTLITLKMAATLQLQPTGKINAQIADGTVVQFLTSQIKDIAVGGAVANNIEVAIAPKASIGLLGHDFFDNYDIKILEKEVEFRQR
;
A
#
# COMPACT_ATOMS: atom_id res chain seq x y z
N MET A 1 -77.23 -10.24 25.57
CA MET A 1 -77.04 -10.15 26.98
C MET A 1 -75.77 -10.83 27.38
N LEU A 2 -74.78 -10.40 27.78
CA LEU A 2 -73.49 -10.60 28.37
C LEU A 2 -72.37 -10.31 27.40
N ALA A 3 -71.81 -9.14 27.56
CA ALA A 3 -70.55 -8.70 26.93
C ALA A 3 -69.40 -9.33 27.73
N ILE A 4 -68.49 -9.99 27.06
CA ILE A 4 -67.17 -10.43 27.61
C ILE A 4 -66.08 -9.65 26.92
N ASN A 5 -65.53 -8.70 27.68
CA ASN A 5 -64.31 -7.97 27.31
C ASN A 5 -63.12 -8.92 27.46
N LEU A 6 -62.41 -9.16 26.35
CA LEU A 6 -61.13 -9.88 26.36
C LEU A 6 -60.01 -8.87 26.11
N ALA A 7 -59.35 -8.50 27.17
CA ALA A 7 -58.15 -7.64 27.12
C ALA A 7 -56.96 -8.49 26.57
N MET A 8 -56.50 -8.14 25.38
CA MET A 8 -55.33 -8.76 24.77
C MET A 8 -54.08 -8.03 25.24
N LEU A 9 -53.33 -8.64 26.15
CA LEU A 9 -51.97 -8.18 26.52
C LEU A 9 -51.03 -8.41 25.36
N ALA A 10 -50.55 -7.33 24.77
CA ALA A 10 -49.48 -7.39 23.79
C ALA A 10 -48.12 -7.55 24.48
N PHE A 11 -47.54 -8.73 24.34
CA PHE A 11 -46.14 -9.00 24.69
C PHE A 11 -45.24 -8.44 23.59
N LEU A 12 -44.49 -7.39 23.89
CA LEU A 12 -43.37 -6.90 23.06
C LEU A 12 -42.12 -7.74 23.43
N PRO A 13 -41.50 -8.45 22.47
CA PRO A 13 -40.17 -9.00 22.70
C PRO A 13 -39.13 -7.88 22.56
N SER A 14 -38.47 -7.53 23.65
CA SER A 14 -37.27 -6.71 23.67
C SER A 14 -36.18 -7.39 22.87
N LEU A 15 -35.95 -6.96 21.63
CA LEU A 15 -34.75 -7.29 20.85
C LEU A 15 -33.55 -6.60 21.50
N LEU A 16 -32.78 -7.38 22.27
CA LEU A 16 -31.43 -6.99 22.67
C LEU A 16 -30.58 -6.97 21.41
N PHE A 17 -30.36 -5.78 20.85
CA PHE A 17 -29.29 -5.52 19.88
C PHE A 17 -27.96 -5.61 20.63
N LEU A 18 -27.33 -6.78 20.61
CA LEU A 18 -25.91 -6.93 20.91
C LEU A 18 -25.13 -6.27 19.76
N ALA A 19 -24.81 -4.98 19.93
CA ALA A 19 -23.87 -4.30 19.08
C ALA A 19 -22.49 -4.96 19.25
N PHE A 20 -22.15 -5.87 18.36
CA PHE A 20 -20.79 -6.34 18.18
C PHE A 20 -19.97 -5.14 17.68
N TRP A 21 -19.32 -4.47 18.60
CA TRP A 21 -18.28 -3.51 18.26
C TRP A 21 -17.09 -4.31 17.74
N HIS A 22 -17.05 -4.48 16.42
CA HIS A 22 -15.83 -4.90 15.76
C HIS A 22 -14.84 -3.76 15.95
N ARG A 23 -13.88 -3.96 16.82
CA ARG A 23 -12.69 -3.11 16.85
C ARG A 23 -12.01 -3.33 15.51
N ALA A 24 -12.12 -2.36 14.60
CA ALA A 24 -11.27 -2.28 13.44
C ALA A 24 -9.86 -2.03 13.96
N THR A 25 -9.05 -3.07 14.04
CA THR A 25 -7.61 -2.95 14.20
C THR A 25 -7.09 -2.45 12.86
N ALA A 26 -6.88 -1.14 12.74
CA ALA A 26 -6.14 -0.58 11.63
C ALA A 26 -4.65 -0.94 11.83
N GLU A 27 -4.26 -2.13 11.42
CA GLU A 27 -2.86 -2.54 11.29
C GLU A 27 -2.32 -2.15 9.92
N ASP A 28 -2.47 -0.90 9.52
CA ASP A 28 -1.74 -0.36 8.37
C ASP A 28 -0.69 0.64 8.87
N LEU A 29 0.45 0.09 9.32
CA LEU A 29 1.58 0.83 9.87
C LEU A 29 2.35 1.63 8.80
N GLY A 30 2.00 1.49 7.50
CA GLY A 30 2.77 2.05 6.38
C GLY A 30 2.29 3.39 5.83
N SER A 31 1.08 3.85 6.16
CA SER A 31 0.40 4.92 5.40
C SER A 31 0.13 6.20 6.18
N CYS A 32 0.74 6.39 7.36
CA CYS A 32 0.46 7.56 8.19
C CYS A 32 1.33 8.77 7.84
N PHE A 33 0.94 9.49 6.81
CA PHE A 33 1.57 10.74 6.40
C PHE A 33 0.54 11.72 5.82
N MET A 34 0.94 13.00 5.73
CA MET A 34 0.19 14.02 4.99
C MET A 34 1.10 14.68 3.94
N VAL A 35 0.52 15.09 2.82
CA VAL A 35 1.18 15.89 1.81
C VAL A 35 0.68 17.33 1.93
N THR A 36 1.60 18.27 2.12
CA THR A 36 1.28 19.71 2.18
C THR A 36 0.93 20.24 0.78
N SER A 37 0.33 21.42 0.71
CA SER A 37 0.04 22.11 -0.56
C SER A 37 1.29 22.40 -1.41
N SER A 38 2.46 22.43 -0.77
CA SER A 38 3.76 22.56 -1.46
C SER A 38 4.36 21.24 -1.94
N GLY A 39 3.63 20.10 -1.80
CA GLY A 39 4.09 18.76 -2.18
C GLY A 39 5.03 18.10 -1.16
N ARG A 40 5.26 18.71 0.01
CA ARG A 40 6.11 18.15 1.06
C ARG A 40 5.35 17.08 1.84
N THR A 41 5.95 15.90 1.96
CA THR A 41 5.41 14.81 2.79
C THR A 41 5.83 15.00 4.24
N ILE A 42 4.86 14.90 5.15
CA ILE A 42 5.06 14.95 6.60
C ILE A 42 4.57 13.64 7.21
N SER A 43 5.45 12.93 7.92
CA SER A 43 5.06 11.73 8.65
C SER A 43 4.18 12.10 9.84
N LEU A 44 3.04 11.44 9.98
CA LEU A 44 2.12 11.54 11.12
C LEU A 44 2.26 10.33 12.05
N GLY A 45 3.35 9.59 11.95
CA GLY A 45 3.58 8.35 12.68
C GLY A 45 3.25 8.41 14.17
N LYS A 46 3.63 9.49 14.86
CA LYS A 46 3.29 9.72 16.28
C LYS A 46 1.79 9.80 16.54
N LEU A 47 1.01 10.34 15.60
CA LEU A 47 -0.45 10.46 15.73
C LEU A 47 -1.15 9.13 15.45
N CYS A 48 -0.55 8.30 14.60
CA CYS A 48 -1.11 7.02 14.18
C CYS A 48 -0.55 5.82 14.94
N GLY A 49 0.27 6.05 15.97
CA GLY A 49 0.92 4.95 16.72
C GLY A 49 2.04 4.24 15.97
N VAL A 50 2.48 4.80 14.84
CA VAL A 50 3.64 4.29 14.08
C VAL A 50 4.90 4.87 14.73
N THR A 51 5.88 4.03 15.00
CA THR A 51 7.17 4.50 15.53
C THR A 51 7.79 5.47 14.53
N PRO A 52 8.10 6.72 14.91
CA PRO A 52 8.80 7.63 14.02
C PRO A 52 10.13 7.02 13.59
N PRO A 53 10.63 7.34 12.38
CA PRO A 53 11.93 6.86 11.96
C PRO A 53 12.98 7.30 12.97
N ASP A 54 13.74 6.34 13.48
CA ASP A 54 14.90 6.60 14.33
C ASP A 54 15.98 7.24 13.44
N ASN A 55 16.30 8.52 13.71
CA ASN A 55 17.28 9.29 12.94
C ASN A 55 17.03 9.33 11.39
N GLY A 56 15.77 9.39 10.96
CA GLY A 56 15.43 9.45 9.52
C GLY A 56 15.53 8.11 8.79
N VAL A 57 15.56 7.01 9.53
CA VAL A 57 15.56 5.65 8.97
C VAL A 57 14.18 5.01 9.12
N PHE A 58 13.57 4.64 8.00
CA PHE A 58 12.34 3.87 7.96
C PHE A 58 12.69 2.39 7.89
N ARG A 59 12.10 1.56 8.76
CA ARG A 59 12.32 0.11 8.80
C ARG A 59 11.08 -0.63 8.33
N VAL A 60 11.28 -1.56 7.40
CA VAL A 60 10.20 -2.30 6.75
C VAL A 60 10.47 -3.79 6.87
N PRO A 61 9.57 -4.57 7.48
CA PRO A 61 9.75 -6.02 7.57
C PRO A 61 9.78 -6.67 6.20
N ILE A 62 10.68 -7.64 6.00
CA ILE A 62 10.68 -8.52 4.85
C ILE A 62 9.64 -9.61 5.09
N LYS A 63 8.57 -9.64 4.28
CA LYS A 63 7.49 -10.63 4.39
C LYS A 63 7.99 -12.04 4.02
N ARG A 64 8.75 -12.11 2.96
CA ARG A 64 9.37 -13.33 2.42
C ARG A 64 10.46 -12.96 1.42
N ARG A 65 11.13 -13.97 0.88
CA ARG A 65 12.08 -13.78 -0.23
C ARG A 65 11.70 -14.65 -1.41
N ILE A 66 11.89 -14.13 -2.61
CA ILE A 66 11.83 -14.86 -3.86
C ILE A 66 13.28 -15.02 -4.31
N GLY A 67 13.81 -16.26 -4.24
CA GLY A 67 15.24 -16.45 -4.30
C GLY A 67 15.92 -15.75 -3.12
N LYS A 68 16.79 -14.78 -3.40
CA LYS A 68 17.45 -13.95 -2.38
C LYS A 68 16.85 -12.55 -2.26
N THR A 69 15.94 -12.17 -3.16
CA THR A 69 15.37 -10.81 -3.25
C THR A 69 14.22 -10.63 -2.27
N PRO A 70 14.21 -9.53 -1.48
CA PRO A 70 13.16 -9.26 -0.51
C PRO A 70 11.82 -8.97 -1.18
N VAL A 71 10.74 -9.43 -0.52
CA VAL A 71 9.36 -9.02 -0.79
C VAL A 71 8.86 -8.25 0.43
N ILE A 72 8.34 -7.08 0.20
CA ILE A 72 7.86 -6.13 1.21
C ILE A 72 6.47 -5.65 0.89
N ASP A 73 5.77 -5.13 1.88
CA ASP A 73 4.48 -4.46 1.69
C ASP A 73 4.68 -3.04 1.16
N VAL A 74 3.95 -2.71 0.10
CA VAL A 74 3.97 -1.40 -0.58
C VAL A 74 2.54 -0.89 -0.68
N THR A 75 2.28 0.31 -0.15
CA THR A 75 0.96 0.94 -0.14
C THR A 75 0.86 2.00 -1.23
N PHE A 76 -0.22 1.94 -2.00
CA PHE A 76 -0.52 2.84 -3.10
C PHE A 76 -1.70 3.74 -2.76
N ASN A 77 -1.57 5.04 -3.02
CA ASN A 77 -2.61 6.05 -2.85
C ASN A 77 -3.24 6.00 -1.45
N GLN A 78 -2.46 5.64 -0.42
CA GLN A 78 -2.88 5.52 0.99
C GLN A 78 -4.04 4.54 1.24
N ARG A 79 -4.29 3.60 0.31
CA ARG A 79 -5.48 2.72 0.37
C ARG A 79 -5.19 1.26 0.14
N GLN A 80 -4.34 0.93 -0.83
CA GLN A 80 -4.15 -0.44 -1.29
C GLN A 80 -2.72 -0.88 -1.05
N THR A 81 -2.55 -1.95 -0.29
CA THR A 81 -1.25 -2.54 0.00
C THR A 81 -1.06 -3.82 -0.81
N PHE A 82 0.10 -3.96 -1.43
CA PHE A 82 0.49 -5.13 -2.19
C PHE A 82 1.88 -5.59 -1.78
N GLU A 83 2.10 -6.90 -1.79
CA GLU A 83 3.45 -7.44 -1.72
C GLU A 83 4.17 -7.18 -3.04
N MET A 84 5.36 -6.58 -2.97
CA MET A 84 6.21 -6.31 -4.12
C MET A 84 7.65 -6.72 -3.87
N ILE A 85 8.36 -7.08 -4.94
CA ILE A 85 9.80 -7.31 -4.90
C ILE A 85 10.51 -5.96 -4.79
N LEU A 86 11.43 -5.81 -3.84
CA LEU A 86 12.37 -4.71 -3.80
C LEU A 86 13.46 -4.97 -4.84
N ASP A 87 13.36 -4.32 -6.00
CA ASP A 87 14.25 -4.60 -7.14
C ASP A 87 15.21 -3.44 -7.37
N THR A 88 16.44 -3.58 -6.86
CA THR A 88 17.51 -2.60 -7.04
C THR A 88 18.08 -2.58 -8.46
N GLY A 89 17.68 -3.49 -9.34
CA GLY A 89 18.03 -3.51 -10.75
C GLY A 89 16.99 -2.85 -11.66
N ALA A 90 15.79 -2.55 -11.13
CA ALA A 90 14.72 -1.92 -11.90
C ALA A 90 14.81 -0.40 -11.80
N SER A 91 14.89 0.29 -12.94
CA SER A 91 14.87 1.77 -12.98
C SER A 91 13.51 2.34 -12.62
N SER A 92 12.41 1.60 -12.88
CA SER A 92 11.04 2.05 -12.68
C SER A 92 10.22 1.02 -11.94
N THR A 93 9.26 1.49 -11.16
CA THR A 93 8.28 0.64 -10.50
C THR A 93 7.35 0.02 -11.53
N LEU A 94 7.16 -1.30 -11.40
CA LEU A 94 6.34 -2.09 -12.29
C LEU A 94 5.21 -2.74 -11.49
N ILE A 95 3.97 -2.59 -11.96
CA ILE A 95 2.80 -3.20 -11.35
C ILE A 95 2.18 -4.24 -12.26
N THR A 96 1.44 -5.19 -11.67
CA THR A 96 0.72 -6.21 -12.44
C THR A 96 -0.60 -5.65 -12.98
N LEU A 97 -1.21 -6.33 -13.97
CA LEU A 97 -2.57 -6.00 -14.42
C LEU A 97 -3.60 -6.04 -13.29
N LYS A 98 -3.46 -7.02 -12.37
CA LYS A 98 -4.36 -7.14 -11.21
C LYS A 98 -4.24 -5.93 -10.29
N MET A 99 -3.02 -5.46 -10.02
CA MET A 99 -2.79 -4.25 -9.24
C MET A 99 -3.40 -3.02 -9.92
N ALA A 100 -3.15 -2.84 -11.22
CA ALA A 100 -3.71 -1.73 -12.00
C ALA A 100 -5.25 -1.72 -11.96
N ALA A 101 -5.89 -2.89 -12.09
CA ALA A 101 -7.34 -3.03 -11.98
C ALA A 101 -7.86 -2.69 -10.58
N THR A 102 -7.20 -3.18 -9.51
CA THR A 102 -7.57 -2.89 -8.11
C THR A 102 -7.43 -1.40 -7.79
N LEU A 103 -6.39 -0.75 -8.32
CA LEU A 103 -6.13 0.67 -8.18
C LEU A 103 -6.99 1.54 -9.12
N GLN A 104 -7.80 0.92 -10.00
CA GLN A 104 -8.65 1.58 -11.01
C GLN A 104 -7.87 2.53 -11.92
N LEU A 105 -6.64 2.16 -12.26
CA LEU A 105 -5.77 2.99 -13.09
C LEU A 105 -6.16 2.92 -14.55
N GLN A 106 -6.11 4.08 -15.20
CA GLN A 106 -6.21 4.20 -16.66
C GLN A 106 -4.81 4.44 -17.23
N PRO A 107 -4.42 3.75 -18.31
CA PRO A 107 -3.16 4.03 -18.98
C PRO A 107 -3.10 5.49 -19.46
N THR A 108 -2.00 6.16 -19.15
CA THR A 108 -1.73 7.57 -19.54
C THR A 108 -0.61 7.68 -20.56
N GLY A 109 0.18 6.62 -20.76
CA GLY A 109 1.32 6.63 -21.67
C GLY A 109 1.84 5.24 -22.00
N LYS A 110 3.03 5.21 -22.59
CA LYS A 110 3.78 4.00 -22.93
C LYS A 110 5.26 4.24 -22.74
N ILE A 111 5.97 3.20 -22.29
CA ILE A 111 7.42 3.21 -22.15
C ILE A 111 8.02 1.97 -22.81
N ASN A 112 9.17 2.11 -23.46
CA ASN A 112 9.97 0.98 -23.90
C ASN A 112 11.03 0.70 -22.84
N ALA A 113 11.04 -0.50 -22.30
CA ALA A 113 12.02 -0.92 -21.30
C ALA A 113 12.77 -2.15 -21.77
N GLN A 114 14.07 -2.18 -21.53
CA GLN A 114 14.88 -3.37 -21.73
C GLN A 114 14.75 -4.26 -20.48
N ILE A 115 14.36 -5.52 -20.70
CA ILE A 115 14.29 -6.52 -19.62
C ILE A 115 15.60 -7.29 -19.48
N ALA A 116 15.72 -8.13 -18.45
CA ALA A 116 16.97 -8.76 -18.04
C ALA A 116 17.64 -9.63 -19.12
N ASP A 117 16.90 -10.15 -20.09
CA ASP A 117 17.44 -10.92 -21.22
C ASP A 117 17.88 -10.04 -22.42
N GLY A 118 17.81 -8.71 -22.28
CA GLY A 118 18.15 -7.74 -23.32
C GLY A 118 17.00 -7.41 -24.27
N THR A 119 15.86 -8.08 -24.16
CA THR A 119 14.68 -7.81 -25.00
C THR A 119 14.08 -6.45 -24.66
N VAL A 120 13.71 -5.66 -25.66
CA VAL A 120 12.95 -4.43 -25.48
C VAL A 120 11.47 -4.74 -25.52
N VAL A 121 10.77 -4.38 -24.43
CA VAL A 121 9.32 -4.59 -24.27
C VAL A 121 8.64 -3.22 -24.10
N GLN A 122 7.50 -3.03 -24.77
CA GLN A 122 6.68 -1.86 -24.55
C GLN A 122 5.64 -2.14 -23.46
N PHE A 123 5.65 -1.30 -22.43
CA PHE A 123 4.65 -1.31 -21.34
C PHE A 123 3.73 -0.11 -21.44
N LEU A 124 2.47 -0.29 -21.08
CA LEU A 124 1.59 0.84 -20.77
C LEU A 124 2.05 1.47 -19.46
N THR A 125 1.88 2.78 -19.31
CA THR A 125 2.18 3.49 -18.06
C THR A 125 0.94 4.15 -17.49
N SER A 126 0.98 4.42 -16.19
CA SER A 126 -0.05 5.18 -15.47
C SER A 126 0.57 5.97 -14.34
N GLN A 127 -0.09 7.06 -13.95
CA GLN A 127 0.36 7.91 -12.85
C GLN A 127 -0.21 7.42 -11.52
N ILE A 128 0.65 7.32 -10.50
CA ILE A 128 0.32 7.05 -9.11
C ILE A 128 0.58 8.31 -8.29
N LYS A 129 -0.39 8.71 -7.49
CA LYS A 129 -0.26 9.91 -6.66
C LYS A 129 0.82 9.74 -5.60
N ASP A 130 0.81 8.62 -4.89
CA ASP A 130 1.79 8.31 -3.87
C ASP A 130 2.00 6.80 -3.71
N ILE A 131 3.24 6.44 -3.41
CA ILE A 131 3.67 5.09 -3.02
C ILE A 131 4.35 5.22 -1.66
N ALA A 132 3.96 4.39 -0.69
CA ALA A 132 4.49 4.40 0.66
C ALA A 132 5.02 3.03 1.08
N VAL A 133 6.14 3.01 1.80
CA VAL A 133 6.77 1.81 2.34
C VAL A 133 7.30 2.13 3.75
N GLY A 134 6.63 1.62 4.79
CA GLY A 134 7.06 1.82 6.18
C GLY A 134 7.27 3.27 6.61
N GLY A 135 6.59 4.24 5.96
CA GLY A 135 6.73 5.67 6.20
C GLY A 135 7.66 6.40 5.22
N ALA A 136 8.49 5.69 4.43
CA ALA A 136 9.13 6.25 3.26
C ALA A 136 8.09 6.48 2.16
N VAL A 137 8.09 7.66 1.52
CA VAL A 137 7.05 8.03 0.54
C VAL A 137 7.67 8.66 -0.70
N ALA A 138 7.18 8.24 -1.86
CA ALA A 138 7.44 8.90 -3.14
C ALA A 138 6.11 9.33 -3.78
N ASN A 139 6.09 10.51 -4.39
CA ASN A 139 4.89 11.11 -4.95
C ASN A 139 5.01 11.25 -6.47
N ASN A 140 3.85 11.22 -7.16
CA ASN A 140 3.73 11.43 -8.60
C ASN A 140 4.62 10.48 -9.42
N ILE A 141 4.54 9.20 -9.10
CA ILE A 141 5.32 8.15 -9.76
C ILE A 141 4.60 7.67 -11.01
N GLU A 142 5.31 7.61 -12.13
CA GLU A 142 4.84 6.92 -13.32
C GLU A 142 5.23 5.44 -13.24
N VAL A 143 4.23 4.55 -13.16
CA VAL A 143 4.45 3.11 -13.06
C VAL A 143 4.23 2.41 -14.39
N ALA A 144 5.02 1.37 -14.67
CA ALA A 144 4.81 0.49 -15.81
C ALA A 144 3.82 -0.63 -15.46
N ILE A 145 2.90 -0.94 -16.38
CA ILE A 145 1.93 -2.03 -16.22
C ILE A 145 2.40 -3.24 -17.02
N ALA A 146 2.79 -4.30 -16.31
CA ALA A 146 3.29 -5.53 -16.93
C ALA A 146 2.21 -6.62 -16.97
N PRO A 147 1.68 -6.94 -18.15
CA PRO A 147 0.54 -7.86 -18.28
C PRO A 147 0.86 -9.31 -17.90
N LYS A 148 2.13 -9.70 -17.96
CA LYS A 148 2.57 -11.07 -17.67
C LYS A 148 3.23 -11.22 -16.30
N ALA A 149 3.40 -10.13 -15.54
CA ALA A 149 4.01 -10.19 -14.22
C ALA A 149 3.02 -10.77 -13.20
N SER A 150 3.50 -11.66 -12.34
CA SER A 150 2.72 -12.24 -11.23
C SER A 150 2.86 -11.44 -9.94
N ILE A 151 3.88 -10.60 -9.83
CA ILE A 151 4.18 -9.74 -8.69
C ILE A 151 4.76 -8.41 -9.20
N GLY A 152 4.53 -7.32 -8.47
CA GLY A 152 5.08 -6.01 -8.78
C GLY A 152 6.55 -5.90 -8.39
N LEU A 153 7.27 -4.96 -9.01
CA LEU A 153 8.64 -4.59 -8.69
C LEU A 153 8.67 -3.12 -8.21
N LEU A 154 9.25 -2.88 -7.05
CA LEU A 154 9.52 -1.52 -6.55
C LEU A 154 10.90 -1.11 -7.03
N GLY A 155 10.97 -0.08 -7.89
CA GLY A 155 12.17 0.35 -8.58
C GLY A 155 12.81 1.63 -8.03
N HIS A 156 13.85 2.10 -8.73
CA HIS A 156 14.63 3.29 -8.36
C HIS A 156 13.81 4.56 -8.30
N ASP A 157 12.78 4.70 -9.13
CA ASP A 157 11.83 5.83 -9.10
C ASP A 157 11.16 6.05 -7.74
N PHE A 158 11.05 5.00 -6.92
CA PHE A 158 10.61 5.11 -5.54
C PHE A 158 11.76 5.49 -4.61
N PHE A 159 12.89 4.77 -4.67
CA PHE A 159 13.92 4.88 -3.65
C PHE A 159 15.13 5.73 -4.02
N ASP A 160 15.08 6.50 -5.11
CA ASP A 160 16.16 7.43 -5.46
C ASP A 160 16.43 8.49 -4.37
N ASN A 161 15.45 8.80 -3.53
CA ASN A 161 15.62 9.72 -2.40
C ASN A 161 16.11 9.04 -1.11
N TYR A 162 16.42 7.74 -1.17
CA TYR A 162 16.79 6.95 -0.01
C TYR A 162 18.06 6.14 -0.24
N ASP A 163 18.89 6.04 0.78
CA ASP A 163 19.89 4.99 0.87
C ASP A 163 19.22 3.72 1.40
N ILE A 164 19.47 2.58 0.76
CA ILE A 164 18.82 1.31 1.10
C ILE A 164 19.82 0.37 1.75
N LYS A 165 19.43 -0.23 2.88
CA LYS A 165 20.17 -1.31 3.51
C LYS A 165 19.27 -2.51 3.71
N ILE A 166 19.58 -3.62 3.03
CA ILE A 166 18.84 -4.88 3.11
C ILE A 166 19.47 -5.72 4.21
N LEU A 167 18.72 -5.96 5.28
CA LEU A 167 19.11 -6.82 6.40
C LEU A 167 18.46 -8.20 6.26
N GLU A 168 18.67 -9.07 7.23
CA GLU A 168 18.12 -10.43 7.20
C GLU A 168 16.59 -10.44 7.23
N LYS A 169 15.97 -9.61 8.08
CA LYS A 169 14.51 -9.60 8.35
C LYS A 169 13.81 -8.31 7.98
N GLU A 170 14.56 -7.26 7.67
CA GLU A 170 14.00 -5.94 7.37
C GLU A 170 14.83 -5.21 6.29
N VAL A 171 14.24 -4.18 5.71
CA VAL A 171 14.90 -3.21 4.85
C VAL A 171 14.87 -1.86 5.55
N GLU A 172 16.01 -1.18 5.58
CA GLU A 172 16.12 0.19 6.05
C GLU A 172 16.16 1.14 4.84
N PHE A 173 15.33 2.18 4.89
CA PHE A 173 15.35 3.31 3.98
C PHE A 173 15.77 4.54 4.76
N ARG A 174 16.92 5.08 4.45
CA ARG A 174 17.45 6.32 5.05
C ARG A 174 17.27 7.47 4.06
N GLN A 175 16.56 8.50 4.46
CA GLN A 175 16.42 9.69 3.64
C GLN A 175 17.79 10.36 3.41
N ARG A 176 18.09 10.68 2.16
CA ARG A 176 19.32 11.41 1.74
C ARG A 176 19.25 12.88 2.06
#